data_f459d1ae911a62ca05c26727727a9256
#
_entry.id   f459d1ae911a62ca05c26727727a9256
#
_cell.length_a   1.000
_cell.length_b   1.000
_cell.length_c   1.000
_cell.angle_alpha   90.00
_cell.angle_beta   90.00
_cell.angle_gamma   90.00
#
_symmetry.space_group_name_H-M   'P 1'
#
loop_
_entity.id
_entity.type
_entity.pdbx_description
1 polymer ?
#
loop_
_entity_poly.entity_id
_entity_poly.type
_entity_poly.pdbx_seq_one_letter_code
_entity_poly.pdbx_strand_id
1 'polypeptide(L)'
;MTDAVRPPAVQLRGLTKRFGTKTVLDAIDLDLRAGEFLALLGPSGTGKTTLLRILAGLEVPDSGEVLVPERRTTVFQEPRLVPARRVLANVTIGQPRSAQEAGRSALAEVGLPDAARRWPVTLSGGEAQRVALARALVRRPQLLLLDEPFAALDALTRLQTQDLVGDLVTRHRPAVVLVTHDVEEAVRLADRVAVLRDGKLAADQSIDLPGTRDRTDPRFVEYRRFFLAELGIPSLKGV
;
A
#
# COMPACT_ATOMS: atom_id res chain seq x y z
N MET A 1 -19.92 -14.83 22.25
CA MET A 1 -20.37 -14.22 20.97
C MET A 1 -19.36 -14.67 19.92
N THR A 2 -19.76 -15.59 19.07
CA THR A 2 -18.94 -16.14 17.99
C THR A 2 -18.64 -15.01 17.00
N ASP A 3 -17.37 -14.62 16.92
CA ASP A 3 -16.87 -13.68 15.91
C ASP A 3 -17.13 -14.32 14.54
N ALA A 4 -18.20 -13.89 13.87
CA ALA A 4 -18.53 -14.38 12.55
C ALA A 4 -17.36 -14.01 11.65
N VAL A 5 -16.56 -15.00 11.26
CA VAL A 5 -15.40 -14.86 10.38
C VAL A 5 -15.88 -14.17 9.10
N ARG A 6 -15.67 -12.85 9.01
CA ARG A 6 -15.98 -12.11 7.79
C ARG A 6 -15.11 -12.69 6.68
N PRO A 7 -15.68 -12.92 5.49
CA PRO A 7 -14.88 -13.43 4.37
C PRO A 7 -13.69 -12.48 4.10
N PRO A 8 -12.54 -13.03 3.71
CA PRO A 8 -11.37 -12.22 3.40
C PRO A 8 -11.68 -11.24 2.25
N ALA A 9 -11.11 -10.03 2.32
CA ALA A 9 -11.20 -9.07 1.23
C ALA A 9 -10.34 -9.51 0.05
N VAL A 10 -9.19 -10.16 0.31
CA VAL A 10 -8.33 -10.76 -0.71
C VAL A 10 -8.07 -12.21 -0.32
N GLN A 11 -8.15 -13.10 -1.29
CA GLN A 11 -7.77 -14.50 -1.13
C GLN A 11 -6.95 -14.95 -2.33
N LEU A 12 -5.77 -15.48 -2.05
CA LEU A 12 -4.90 -16.09 -3.05
C LEU A 12 -4.68 -17.55 -2.68
N ARG A 13 -4.78 -18.45 -3.65
CA ARG A 13 -4.54 -19.88 -3.48
C ARG A 13 -3.65 -20.40 -4.60
N GLY A 14 -2.45 -20.86 -4.26
CA GLY A 14 -1.48 -21.41 -5.18
C GLY A 14 -1.09 -20.47 -6.32
N LEU A 15 -1.13 -19.15 -6.07
CA LEU A 15 -0.88 -18.14 -7.09
C LEU A 15 0.53 -18.28 -7.67
N THR A 16 0.63 -18.52 -8.97
CA THR A 16 1.91 -18.65 -9.66
C THR A 16 1.97 -17.68 -10.85
N LYS A 17 3.13 -17.04 -11.02
CA LYS A 17 3.42 -16.17 -12.17
C LYS A 17 4.81 -16.40 -12.69
N ARG A 18 4.91 -16.54 -14.03
CA ARG A 18 6.17 -16.73 -14.75
C ARG A 18 6.33 -15.66 -15.83
N PHE A 19 7.57 -15.33 -16.14
CA PHE A 19 7.93 -14.54 -17.31
C PHE A 19 9.02 -15.33 -18.07
N GLY A 20 8.63 -15.88 -19.21
CA GLY A 20 9.47 -16.86 -19.94
C GLY A 20 9.77 -18.08 -19.06
N THR A 21 11.05 -18.35 -18.82
CA THR A 21 11.51 -19.47 -17.98
C THR A 21 11.59 -19.13 -16.50
N LYS A 22 11.49 -17.83 -16.12
CA LYS A 22 11.65 -17.39 -14.75
C LYS A 22 10.31 -17.42 -14.00
N THR A 23 10.20 -18.22 -12.95
CA THR A 23 9.10 -18.14 -11.98
C THR A 23 9.36 -16.95 -11.06
N VAL A 24 8.41 -16.00 -10.99
CA VAL A 24 8.49 -14.77 -10.20
C VAL A 24 7.63 -14.86 -8.95
N LEU A 25 6.49 -15.56 -9.04
CA LEU A 25 5.66 -15.95 -7.89
C LEU A 25 5.42 -17.46 -7.99
N ASP A 26 5.62 -18.16 -6.88
CA ASP A 26 5.58 -19.63 -6.83
C ASP A 26 4.65 -20.08 -5.71
N ALA A 27 3.42 -20.49 -6.10
CA ALA A 27 2.39 -21.03 -5.23
C ALA A 27 2.09 -20.16 -3.99
N ILE A 28 1.83 -18.88 -4.20
CA ILE A 28 1.52 -17.94 -3.11
C ILE A 28 0.11 -18.21 -2.58
N ASP A 29 0.02 -18.46 -1.28
CA ASP A 29 -1.22 -18.48 -0.50
C ASP A 29 -1.25 -17.26 0.42
N LEU A 30 -2.31 -16.45 0.35
CA LEU A 30 -2.44 -15.24 1.16
C LEU A 30 -3.92 -14.88 1.35
N ASP A 31 -4.30 -14.62 2.59
CA ASP A 31 -5.60 -14.02 2.96
C ASP A 31 -5.37 -12.63 3.53
N LEU A 32 -6.21 -11.67 3.14
CA LEU A 32 -6.26 -10.33 3.72
C LEU A 32 -7.69 -10.03 4.16
N ARG A 33 -7.88 -9.67 5.41
CA ARG A 33 -9.19 -9.34 5.97
C ARG A 33 -9.65 -7.95 5.55
N ALA A 34 -10.96 -7.72 5.55
CA ALA A 34 -11.49 -6.37 5.34
C ALA A 34 -11.03 -5.44 6.47
N GLY A 35 -10.46 -4.30 6.10
CA GLY A 35 -9.91 -3.31 7.05
C GLY A 35 -8.53 -3.66 7.61
N GLU A 36 -7.92 -4.76 7.19
CA GLU A 36 -6.56 -5.14 7.59
C GLU A 36 -5.53 -4.41 6.72
N PHE A 37 -4.43 -3.96 7.33
CA PHE A 37 -3.29 -3.35 6.66
C PHE A 37 -2.14 -4.36 6.60
N LEU A 38 -1.85 -4.90 5.41
CA LEU A 38 -0.73 -5.78 5.13
C LEU A 38 0.40 -5.00 4.46
N ALA A 39 1.62 -5.09 4.99
CA ALA A 39 2.82 -4.69 4.26
C ALA A 39 3.52 -5.90 3.65
N LEU A 40 3.94 -5.76 2.39
CA LEU A 40 4.71 -6.76 1.67
C LEU A 40 6.15 -6.26 1.51
N LEU A 41 7.05 -6.85 2.28
CA LEU A 41 8.49 -6.60 2.24
C LEU A 41 9.20 -7.58 1.27
N GLY A 42 10.37 -7.21 0.83
CA GLY A 42 11.28 -8.08 0.07
C GLY A 42 12.31 -7.29 -0.72
N PRO A 43 13.41 -7.91 -1.13
CA PRO A 43 14.39 -7.29 -2.01
C PRO A 43 13.81 -6.85 -3.36
N SER A 44 14.51 -5.99 -4.09
CA SER A 44 14.10 -5.61 -5.45
C SER A 44 14.07 -6.84 -6.38
N GLY A 45 13.06 -6.90 -7.24
CA GLY A 45 12.93 -7.99 -8.23
C GLY A 45 12.39 -9.32 -7.70
N THR A 46 11.92 -9.39 -6.43
CA THR A 46 11.34 -10.62 -5.84
C THR A 46 9.89 -10.89 -6.23
N GLY A 47 9.23 -10.00 -6.98
CA GLY A 47 7.85 -10.20 -7.43
C GLY A 47 6.79 -9.37 -6.72
N LYS A 48 7.14 -8.48 -5.76
CA LYS A 48 6.18 -7.63 -5.03
C LYS A 48 5.27 -6.81 -5.95
N THR A 49 5.87 -6.07 -6.88
CA THR A 49 5.12 -5.28 -7.87
C THR A 49 4.29 -6.16 -8.80
N THR A 50 4.77 -7.37 -9.12
CA THR A 50 4.00 -8.35 -9.91
C THR A 50 2.78 -8.82 -9.15
N LEU A 51 2.93 -9.17 -7.86
CA LEU A 51 1.80 -9.55 -7.00
C LEU A 51 0.80 -8.39 -6.90
N LEU A 52 1.28 -7.17 -6.65
CA LEU A 52 0.42 -5.99 -6.57
C LEU A 52 -0.32 -5.74 -7.89
N ARG A 53 0.33 -5.91 -9.05
CA ARG A 53 -0.32 -5.80 -10.38
C ARG A 53 -1.40 -6.84 -10.59
N ILE A 54 -1.20 -8.08 -10.13
CA ILE A 54 -2.23 -9.12 -10.18
C ILE A 54 -3.42 -8.73 -9.31
N LEU A 55 -3.21 -8.27 -8.08
CA LEU A 55 -4.28 -7.77 -7.20
C LEU A 55 -5.02 -6.58 -7.82
N ALA A 56 -4.31 -5.72 -8.55
CA ALA A 56 -4.90 -4.59 -9.27
C ALA A 56 -5.70 -5.02 -10.52
N GLY A 57 -5.56 -6.26 -11.00
CA GLY A 57 -6.11 -6.74 -12.26
C GLY A 57 -5.37 -6.20 -13.50
N LEU A 58 -4.12 -5.78 -13.34
CA LEU A 58 -3.24 -5.28 -14.39
C LEU A 58 -2.32 -6.37 -14.95
N GLU A 59 -2.28 -7.52 -14.30
CA GLU A 59 -1.51 -8.69 -14.71
C GLU A 59 -2.34 -9.95 -14.42
N VAL A 60 -2.22 -10.97 -15.26
CA VAL A 60 -2.94 -12.24 -15.11
C VAL A 60 -1.99 -13.28 -14.55
N PRO A 61 -2.37 -14.05 -13.52
CA PRO A 61 -1.57 -15.18 -13.05
C PRO A 61 -1.53 -16.31 -14.09
N ASP A 62 -0.51 -17.16 -14.06
CA ASP A 62 -0.44 -18.34 -14.92
C ASP A 62 -1.21 -19.51 -14.31
N SER A 63 -1.31 -19.58 -12.98
CA SER A 63 -2.13 -20.55 -12.26
C SER A 63 -2.48 -20.06 -10.86
N GLY A 64 -3.42 -20.76 -10.21
CA GLY A 64 -3.95 -20.43 -8.89
C GLY A 64 -5.22 -19.60 -8.96
N GLU A 65 -5.78 -19.33 -7.78
CA GLU A 65 -7.03 -18.57 -7.63
C GLU A 65 -6.75 -17.20 -7.01
N VAL A 66 -7.43 -16.16 -7.53
CA VAL A 66 -7.33 -14.78 -7.06
C VAL A 66 -8.72 -14.24 -6.84
N LEU A 67 -9.08 -14.03 -5.58
CA LEU A 67 -10.31 -13.33 -5.20
C LEU A 67 -9.93 -11.96 -4.66
N VAL A 68 -10.44 -10.90 -5.30
CA VAL A 68 -10.23 -9.51 -4.90
C VAL A 68 -11.53 -8.72 -5.05
N PRO A 69 -11.76 -7.67 -4.25
CA PRO A 69 -12.97 -6.87 -4.38
C PRO A 69 -12.98 -6.09 -5.70
N GLU A 70 -14.17 -5.81 -6.21
CA GLU A 70 -14.37 -5.03 -7.43
C GLU A 70 -13.85 -3.59 -7.26
N ARG A 71 -14.20 -2.94 -6.14
CA ARG A 71 -13.76 -1.57 -5.84
C ARG A 71 -12.34 -1.60 -5.25
N ARG A 72 -11.35 -1.61 -6.12
CA ARG A 72 -9.94 -1.52 -5.79
C ARG A 72 -9.26 -0.36 -6.50
N THR A 73 -8.29 0.25 -5.87
CA THR A 73 -7.49 1.34 -6.44
C THR A 73 -6.02 1.18 -6.08
N THR A 74 -5.16 1.67 -6.99
CA THR A 74 -3.71 1.63 -6.82
C THR A 74 -3.14 3.04 -6.77
N VAL A 75 -2.27 3.30 -5.79
CA VAL A 75 -1.38 4.45 -5.73
C VAL A 75 0.01 3.93 -6.07
N PHE A 76 0.60 4.48 -7.11
CA PHE A 76 1.93 4.09 -7.60
C PHE A 76 3.01 4.96 -6.97
N GLN A 77 4.25 4.51 -7.06
CA GLN A 77 5.44 5.26 -6.64
C GLN A 77 5.48 6.65 -7.30
N GLU A 78 5.23 6.71 -8.61
CA GLU A 78 4.99 7.97 -9.30
C GLU A 78 3.50 8.33 -9.22
N PRO A 79 3.11 9.58 -8.90
CA PRO A 79 1.71 10.00 -8.76
C PRO A 79 0.85 9.81 -10.02
N ARG A 80 1.47 9.75 -11.20
CA ARG A 80 0.81 9.56 -12.50
C ARG A 80 -0.38 10.50 -12.69
N LEU A 81 -0.18 11.78 -12.38
CA LEU A 81 -1.17 12.81 -12.65
C LEU A 81 -1.15 13.17 -14.14
N VAL A 82 -2.32 13.41 -14.70
CA VAL A 82 -2.46 13.87 -16.09
C VAL A 82 -2.06 15.35 -16.14
N PRO A 83 -0.94 15.73 -16.79
CA PRO A 83 -0.41 17.11 -16.74
C PRO A 83 -1.39 18.14 -17.33
N ALA A 84 -2.15 17.75 -18.36
CA ALA A 84 -3.13 18.60 -19.05
C ALA A 84 -4.48 18.73 -18.32
N ARG A 85 -4.58 18.23 -17.07
CA ARG A 85 -5.79 18.35 -16.25
C ARG A 85 -5.48 19.01 -14.91
N ARG A 86 -6.38 19.87 -14.45
CA ARG A 86 -6.27 20.46 -13.10
C ARG A 86 -6.37 19.40 -12.02
N VAL A 87 -5.92 19.71 -10.82
CA VAL A 87 -5.87 18.77 -9.66
C VAL A 87 -7.23 18.13 -9.39
N LEU A 88 -8.32 18.91 -9.30
CA LEU A 88 -9.65 18.34 -9.08
C LEU A 88 -10.06 17.36 -10.20
N ALA A 89 -9.76 17.67 -11.45
CA ALA A 89 -10.06 16.81 -12.58
C ALA A 89 -9.17 15.55 -12.61
N ASN A 90 -7.98 15.59 -12.00
CA ASN A 90 -7.15 14.41 -11.74
C ASN A 90 -7.76 13.52 -10.65
N VAL A 91 -8.21 14.12 -9.55
CA VAL A 91 -8.85 13.40 -8.44
C VAL A 91 -10.13 12.69 -8.88
N THR A 92 -10.96 13.37 -9.69
CA THR A 92 -12.26 12.85 -10.14
C THR A 92 -12.21 12.12 -11.49
N ILE A 93 -11.03 11.78 -11.99
CA ILE A 93 -10.88 11.08 -13.28
C ILE A 93 -11.64 9.75 -13.29
N GLY A 94 -12.47 9.53 -14.32
CA GLY A 94 -13.30 8.33 -14.43
C GLY A 94 -14.50 8.30 -13.46
N GLN A 95 -14.77 9.41 -12.76
CA GLN A 95 -15.97 9.57 -11.93
C GLN A 95 -17.01 10.43 -12.65
N PRO A 96 -18.31 10.30 -12.32
CA PRO A 96 -19.34 11.17 -12.84
C PRO A 96 -19.13 12.62 -12.40
N ARG A 97 -19.70 13.58 -13.14
CA ARG A 97 -19.58 15.01 -12.80
C ARG A 97 -20.08 15.37 -11.40
N SER A 98 -21.01 14.61 -10.85
CA SER A 98 -21.52 14.75 -9.48
C SER A 98 -20.46 14.45 -8.41
N ALA A 99 -19.35 13.79 -8.75
CA ALA A 99 -18.27 13.48 -7.80
C ALA A 99 -17.34 14.66 -7.51
N GLN A 100 -17.57 15.86 -8.05
CA GLN A 100 -16.69 17.00 -7.81
C GLN A 100 -16.61 17.40 -6.33
N GLU A 101 -17.74 17.37 -5.62
CA GLU A 101 -17.76 17.69 -4.19
C GLU A 101 -16.99 16.61 -3.39
N ALA A 102 -17.19 15.33 -3.68
CA ALA A 102 -16.40 14.26 -3.10
C ALA A 102 -14.89 14.43 -3.40
N GLY A 103 -14.56 14.91 -4.60
CA GLY A 103 -13.18 15.24 -4.96
C GLY A 103 -12.58 16.39 -4.13
N ARG A 104 -13.37 17.44 -3.83
CA ARG A 104 -12.93 18.53 -2.95
C ARG A 104 -12.76 18.05 -1.50
N SER A 105 -13.70 17.25 -1.00
CA SER A 105 -13.58 16.61 0.32
C SER A 105 -12.32 15.74 0.40
N ALA A 106 -12.06 14.92 -0.61
CA ALA A 106 -10.85 14.08 -0.64
C ALA A 106 -9.57 14.93 -0.67
N LEU A 107 -9.56 16.07 -1.37
CA LEU A 107 -8.43 17.01 -1.33
C LEU A 107 -8.25 17.63 0.06
N ALA A 108 -9.32 18.00 0.73
CA ALA A 108 -9.26 18.52 2.10
C ALA A 108 -8.72 17.45 3.07
N GLU A 109 -9.15 16.19 2.95
CA GLU A 109 -8.68 15.07 3.76
C GLU A 109 -7.17 14.83 3.63
N VAL A 110 -6.59 15.09 2.46
CA VAL A 110 -5.14 14.98 2.25
C VAL A 110 -4.39 16.30 2.52
N GLY A 111 -5.02 17.28 3.16
CA GLY A 111 -4.43 18.58 3.54
C GLY A 111 -4.18 19.53 2.36
N LEU A 112 -4.97 19.42 1.29
CA LEU A 112 -4.86 20.23 0.07
C LEU A 112 -6.19 20.88 -0.35
N PRO A 113 -6.94 21.57 0.57
CA PRO A 113 -8.28 22.10 0.26
C PRO A 113 -8.29 23.10 -0.89
N ASP A 114 -7.23 23.90 -1.03
CA ASP A 114 -7.14 24.97 -2.03
C ASP A 114 -6.51 24.53 -3.36
N ALA A 115 -6.09 23.27 -3.46
CA ALA A 115 -5.36 22.78 -4.63
C ALA A 115 -6.26 22.49 -5.86
N ALA A 116 -7.58 22.50 -5.72
CA ALA A 116 -8.53 22.04 -6.75
C ALA A 116 -8.30 22.65 -8.14
N ARG A 117 -7.90 23.92 -8.21
CA ARG A 117 -7.68 24.67 -9.47
C ARG A 117 -6.22 24.68 -9.93
N ARG A 118 -5.29 24.17 -9.14
CA ARG A 118 -3.85 24.11 -9.48
C ARG A 118 -3.59 23.11 -10.61
N TRP A 119 -2.44 23.27 -11.25
CA TRP A 119 -1.94 22.32 -12.24
C TRP A 119 -0.92 21.34 -11.62
N PRO A 120 -0.83 20.09 -12.09
CA PRO A 120 0.15 19.13 -11.55
C PRO A 120 1.59 19.64 -11.52
N VAL A 121 2.00 20.39 -12.53
CA VAL A 121 3.35 20.96 -12.64
C VAL A 121 3.68 21.97 -11.52
N THR A 122 2.68 22.52 -10.84
CA THR A 122 2.87 23.48 -9.72
C THR A 122 2.90 22.80 -8.35
N LEU A 123 2.80 21.49 -8.30
CA LEU A 123 2.81 20.70 -7.06
C LEU A 123 4.23 20.29 -6.70
N SER A 124 4.56 20.28 -5.40
CA SER A 124 5.72 19.53 -4.91
C SER A 124 5.51 18.02 -5.07
N GLY A 125 6.57 17.21 -4.99
CA GLY A 125 6.45 15.76 -5.05
C GLY A 125 5.49 15.18 -3.99
N GLY A 126 5.57 15.68 -2.76
CA GLY A 126 4.66 15.28 -1.69
C GLY A 126 3.21 15.72 -1.92
N GLU A 127 2.98 16.93 -2.44
CA GLU A 127 1.63 17.36 -2.82
C GLU A 127 1.07 16.49 -3.94
N ALA A 128 1.87 16.18 -4.96
CA ALA A 128 1.46 15.32 -6.07
C ALA A 128 1.09 13.91 -5.58
N GLN A 129 1.84 13.36 -4.61
CA GLN A 129 1.54 12.06 -4.00
C GLN A 129 0.25 12.11 -3.19
N ARG A 130 0.01 13.19 -2.41
CA ARG A 130 -1.25 13.39 -1.70
C ARG A 130 -2.44 13.54 -2.64
N VAL A 131 -2.28 14.18 -3.80
CA VAL A 131 -3.32 14.22 -4.85
C VAL A 131 -3.60 12.82 -5.41
N ALA A 132 -2.59 11.96 -5.58
CA ALA A 132 -2.78 10.57 -5.98
C ALA A 132 -3.55 9.75 -4.91
N LEU A 133 -3.29 9.99 -3.62
CA LEU A 133 -4.07 9.42 -2.52
C LEU A 133 -5.53 9.91 -2.55
N ALA A 134 -5.79 11.22 -2.72
CA ALA A 134 -7.15 11.76 -2.86
C ALA A 134 -7.90 11.13 -4.04
N ARG A 135 -7.23 10.92 -5.19
CA ARG A 135 -7.78 10.23 -6.36
C ARG A 135 -8.16 8.78 -6.05
N ALA A 136 -7.39 8.10 -5.20
CA ALA A 136 -7.72 6.74 -4.76
C ALA A 136 -8.94 6.72 -3.84
N LEU A 137 -9.01 7.65 -2.87
CA LEU A 137 -10.06 7.72 -1.85
C LEU A 137 -11.43 8.11 -2.39
N VAL A 138 -11.50 9.01 -3.39
CA VAL A 138 -12.79 9.45 -3.98
C VAL A 138 -13.60 8.27 -4.54
N ARG A 139 -12.93 7.16 -4.85
CA ARG A 139 -13.54 5.91 -5.33
C ARG A 139 -14.09 5.02 -4.21
N ARG A 140 -13.87 5.38 -2.95
CA ARG A 140 -14.25 4.59 -1.76
C ARG A 140 -13.84 3.12 -1.92
N PRO A 141 -12.54 2.83 -2.07
CA PRO A 141 -12.07 1.49 -2.35
C PRO A 141 -12.32 0.54 -1.17
N GLN A 142 -12.58 -0.71 -1.47
CA GLN A 142 -12.57 -1.81 -0.51
C GLN A 142 -11.15 -2.37 -0.35
N LEU A 143 -10.31 -2.22 -1.41
CA LEU A 143 -8.90 -2.58 -1.41
C LEU A 143 -8.06 -1.42 -1.94
N LEU A 144 -7.13 -0.94 -1.12
CA LEU A 144 -6.16 0.09 -1.46
C LEU A 144 -4.79 -0.57 -1.64
N LEU A 145 -4.23 -0.43 -2.83
CA LEU A 145 -2.92 -0.96 -3.20
C LEU A 145 -1.91 0.19 -3.26
N LEU A 146 -0.83 0.09 -2.52
CA LEU A 146 0.20 1.12 -2.40
C LEU A 146 1.54 0.53 -2.88
N ASP A 147 2.05 1.01 -4.03
CA ASP A 147 3.30 0.55 -4.64
C ASP A 147 4.41 1.56 -4.34
N GLU A 148 5.20 1.32 -3.31
CA GLU A 148 6.29 2.17 -2.82
C GLU A 148 5.90 3.68 -2.74
N PRO A 149 4.77 4.04 -2.10
CA PRO A 149 4.18 5.36 -2.23
C PRO A 149 5.00 6.48 -1.60
N PHE A 150 6.03 6.14 -0.81
CA PHE A 150 6.84 7.09 -0.06
C PHE A 150 8.29 7.18 -0.58
N ALA A 151 8.69 6.34 -1.54
CA ALA A 151 10.09 6.18 -1.95
C ALA A 151 10.70 7.46 -2.55
N ALA A 152 9.89 8.27 -3.26
CA ALA A 152 10.35 9.51 -3.91
C ALA A 152 10.28 10.76 -3.01
N LEU A 153 9.92 10.61 -1.73
CA LEU A 153 9.72 11.73 -0.80
C LEU A 153 10.96 11.97 0.06
N ASP A 154 11.22 13.24 0.37
CA ASP A 154 12.19 13.61 1.41
C ASP A 154 11.74 13.09 2.80
N ALA A 155 12.66 13.05 3.76
CA ALA A 155 12.43 12.40 5.05
C ALA A 155 11.24 12.99 5.83
N LEU A 156 11.09 14.34 5.84
CA LEU A 156 10.01 15.00 6.58
C LEU A 156 8.64 14.77 5.90
N THR A 157 8.58 15.00 4.60
CA THR A 157 7.37 14.77 3.79
C THR A 157 6.95 13.30 3.83
N ARG A 158 7.91 12.37 3.86
CA ARG A 158 7.66 10.93 4.01
C ARG A 158 6.94 10.64 5.32
N LEU A 159 7.45 11.12 6.45
CA LEU A 159 6.82 10.92 7.75
C LEU A 159 5.39 11.48 7.80
N GLN A 160 5.20 12.72 7.33
CA GLN A 160 3.89 13.36 7.27
C GLN A 160 2.90 12.58 6.37
N THR A 161 3.38 12.03 5.26
CA THR A 161 2.53 11.27 4.34
C THR A 161 2.20 9.88 4.90
N GLN A 162 3.10 9.26 5.65
CA GLN A 162 2.85 8.00 6.38
C GLN A 162 1.77 8.21 7.44
N ASP A 163 1.86 9.26 8.27
CA ASP A 163 0.83 9.60 9.26
C ASP A 163 -0.52 9.82 8.59
N LEU A 164 -0.54 10.60 7.52
CA LEU A 164 -1.75 10.83 6.74
C LEU A 164 -2.37 9.53 6.22
N VAL A 165 -1.57 8.60 5.68
CA VAL A 165 -2.05 7.29 5.22
C VAL A 165 -2.65 6.50 6.38
N GLY A 166 -1.99 6.47 7.55
CA GLY A 166 -2.51 5.82 8.76
C GLY A 166 -3.88 6.37 9.18
N ASP A 167 -4.03 7.70 9.22
CA ASP A 167 -5.28 8.37 9.55
C ASP A 167 -6.40 8.06 8.53
N LEU A 168 -6.07 8.09 7.24
CA LEU A 168 -7.02 7.79 6.17
C LEU A 168 -7.49 6.34 6.23
N VAL A 169 -6.58 5.40 6.47
CA VAL A 169 -6.92 3.97 6.62
C VAL A 169 -7.79 3.73 7.86
N THR A 170 -7.46 4.36 8.98
CA THR A 170 -8.27 4.28 10.20
C THR A 170 -9.69 4.81 9.99
N ARG A 171 -9.84 5.90 9.22
CA ARG A 171 -11.13 6.54 8.93
C ARG A 171 -11.98 5.76 7.92
N HIS A 172 -11.37 5.33 6.82
CA HIS A 172 -12.09 4.71 5.70
C HIS A 172 -12.15 3.18 5.75
N ARG A 173 -11.25 2.57 6.52
CA ARG A 173 -11.14 1.12 6.75
C ARG A 173 -11.13 0.25 5.48
N PRO A 174 -10.40 0.62 4.42
CA PRO A 174 -10.16 -0.32 3.33
C PRO A 174 -9.25 -1.45 3.80
N ALA A 175 -9.28 -2.60 3.13
CA ALA A 175 -8.15 -3.50 3.18
C ALA A 175 -6.97 -2.83 2.44
N VAL A 176 -5.74 -2.95 2.96
CA VAL A 176 -4.57 -2.27 2.37
C VAL A 176 -3.46 -3.28 2.10
N VAL A 177 -2.86 -3.20 0.92
CA VAL A 177 -1.57 -3.86 0.62
C VAL A 177 -0.55 -2.78 0.31
N LEU A 178 0.46 -2.65 1.16
CA LEU A 178 1.60 -1.76 0.97
C LEU A 178 2.80 -2.57 0.49
N VAL A 179 3.30 -2.29 -0.69
CA VAL A 179 4.61 -2.77 -1.14
C VAL A 179 5.65 -1.75 -0.74
N THR A 180 6.65 -2.17 0.01
CA THR A 180 7.79 -1.34 0.40
C THR A 180 9.05 -2.20 0.57
N HIS A 181 10.21 -1.57 0.50
CA HIS A 181 11.50 -2.14 0.90
C HIS A 181 11.98 -1.61 2.26
N ASP A 182 11.22 -0.67 2.85
CA ASP A 182 11.54 -0.06 4.14
C ASP A 182 10.82 -0.82 5.28
N VAL A 183 11.63 -1.47 6.12
CA VAL A 183 11.15 -2.25 7.28
C VAL A 183 10.45 -1.35 8.30
N GLU A 184 10.93 -0.12 8.50
CA GLU A 184 10.34 0.79 9.48
C GLU A 184 8.96 1.29 9.02
N GLU A 185 8.77 1.53 7.71
CA GLU A 185 7.45 1.82 7.14
C GLU A 185 6.48 0.66 7.38
N ALA A 186 6.92 -0.56 7.10
CA ALA A 186 6.10 -1.75 7.27
C ALA A 186 5.66 -1.94 8.73
N VAL A 187 6.60 -1.90 9.68
CA VAL A 187 6.30 -2.06 11.12
C VAL A 187 5.43 -0.92 11.65
N ARG A 188 5.66 0.32 11.15
CA ARG A 188 4.92 1.49 11.59
C ARG A 188 3.45 1.48 11.17
N LEU A 189 3.15 1.03 9.95
CA LEU A 189 1.82 1.20 9.35
C LEU A 189 0.96 -0.06 9.37
N ALA A 190 1.57 -1.24 9.22
CA ALA A 190 0.82 -2.46 8.93
C ALA A 190 0.40 -3.23 10.19
N ASP A 191 -0.78 -3.86 10.14
CA ASP A 191 -1.24 -4.81 11.16
C ASP A 191 -0.52 -6.15 11.02
N ARG A 192 -0.05 -6.45 9.78
CA ARG A 192 0.66 -7.66 9.43
C ARG A 192 1.70 -7.38 8.36
N VAL A 193 2.86 -8.03 8.48
CA VAL A 193 3.95 -7.89 7.52
C VAL A 193 4.31 -9.26 6.97
N ALA A 194 4.27 -9.39 5.65
CA ALA A 194 4.73 -10.57 4.93
C ALA A 194 6.03 -10.26 4.18
N VAL A 195 6.95 -11.22 4.14
CA VAL A 195 8.22 -11.11 3.42
C VAL A 195 8.17 -11.99 2.18
N LEU A 196 8.32 -11.38 1.01
CA LEU A 196 8.43 -12.09 -0.26
C LEU A 196 9.91 -12.27 -0.61
N ARG A 197 10.35 -13.52 -0.72
CA ARG A 197 11.71 -13.91 -1.10
C ARG A 197 11.66 -15.10 -2.05
N ASP A 198 12.43 -15.04 -3.11
CA ASP A 198 12.54 -16.12 -4.13
C ASP A 198 11.17 -16.60 -4.65
N GLY A 199 10.25 -15.66 -4.84
CA GLY A 199 8.90 -15.93 -5.33
C GLY A 199 7.94 -16.55 -4.31
N LYS A 200 8.34 -16.70 -3.03
CA LYS A 200 7.53 -17.31 -1.97
C LYS A 200 7.37 -16.36 -0.77
N LEU A 201 6.33 -16.56 0.02
CA LEU A 201 6.19 -15.92 1.31
C LEU A 201 7.13 -16.63 2.31
N ALA A 202 8.24 -15.97 2.64
CA ALA A 202 9.25 -16.47 3.58
C ALA A 202 8.84 -16.26 5.04
N ALA A 203 8.11 -15.18 5.31
CA ALA A 203 7.56 -14.89 6.64
C ALA A 203 6.20 -14.19 6.50
N ASP A 204 5.36 -14.35 7.50
CA ASP A 204 4.05 -13.69 7.64
C ASP A 204 3.77 -13.49 9.12
N GLN A 205 3.90 -12.24 9.60
CA GLN A 205 3.94 -11.91 11.03
C GLN A 205 2.95 -10.80 11.35
N SER A 206 2.07 -11.01 12.31
CA SER A 206 1.23 -9.96 12.91
C SER A 206 2.05 -9.00 13.76
N ILE A 207 1.72 -7.72 13.71
CA ILE A 207 2.38 -6.65 14.46
C ILE A 207 1.48 -6.25 15.63
N ASP A 208 1.85 -6.67 16.81
CA ASP A 208 1.15 -6.32 18.07
C ASP A 208 1.83 -5.11 18.73
N LEU A 209 1.59 -3.93 18.17
CA LEU A 209 2.06 -2.63 18.68
C LEU A 209 0.87 -1.68 18.77
N PRO A 210 0.22 -1.56 19.94
CA PRO A 210 -0.90 -0.64 20.12
C PRO A 210 -0.46 0.83 20.13
N GLY A 211 -1.31 1.72 19.64
CA GLY A 211 -1.10 3.18 19.67
C GLY A 211 -0.13 3.70 18.61
N THR A 212 0.48 4.84 18.90
CA THR A 212 1.55 5.42 18.06
C THR A 212 2.77 4.53 18.14
N ARG A 213 3.11 3.90 17.03
CA ARG A 213 4.24 2.96 16.94
C ARG A 213 5.56 3.72 16.94
N ASP A 214 6.06 4.00 18.16
CA ASP A 214 7.32 4.71 18.38
C ASP A 214 8.50 3.80 17.98
N ARG A 215 9.42 4.35 17.20
CA ARG A 215 10.64 3.66 16.76
C ARG A 215 11.58 3.30 17.91
N THR A 216 11.40 3.94 19.08
CA THR A 216 12.16 3.67 20.31
C THR A 216 11.53 2.58 21.17
N ASP A 217 10.29 2.15 20.89
CA ASP A 217 9.66 1.02 21.60
C ASP A 217 10.52 -0.25 21.40
N PRO A 218 10.93 -0.95 22.45
CA PRO A 218 11.72 -2.18 22.36
C PRO A 218 11.09 -3.22 21.41
N ARG A 219 9.76 -3.35 21.40
CA ARG A 219 9.04 -4.28 20.51
C ARG A 219 9.13 -3.85 19.05
N PHE A 220 9.11 -2.53 18.77
CA PHE A 220 9.35 -2.02 17.42
C PHE A 220 10.75 -2.41 16.94
N VAL A 221 11.75 -2.27 17.82
CA VAL A 221 13.14 -2.65 17.52
C VAL A 221 13.26 -4.16 17.27
N GLU A 222 12.52 -4.99 18.03
CA GLU A 222 12.48 -6.44 17.83
C GLU A 222 11.89 -6.82 16.48
N TYR A 223 10.73 -6.27 16.11
CA TYR A 223 10.14 -6.49 14.78
C TYR A 223 11.08 -6.03 13.67
N ARG A 224 11.67 -4.85 13.80
CA ARG A 224 12.65 -4.35 12.83
C ARG A 224 13.81 -5.31 12.65
N ARG A 225 14.38 -5.81 13.76
CA ARG A 225 15.48 -6.78 13.72
C ARG A 225 15.07 -8.09 13.05
N PHE A 226 13.89 -8.59 13.38
CA PHE A 226 13.33 -9.80 12.78
C PHE A 226 13.22 -9.68 11.26
N PHE A 227 12.58 -8.62 10.75
CA PHE A 227 12.39 -8.45 9.31
C PHE A 227 13.70 -8.15 8.57
N LEU A 228 14.64 -7.44 9.17
CA LEU A 228 15.97 -7.27 8.59
C LEU A 228 16.69 -8.61 8.41
N ALA A 229 16.59 -9.50 9.39
CA ALA A 229 17.15 -10.85 9.30
C ALA A 229 16.46 -11.67 8.19
N GLU A 230 15.12 -11.61 8.09
CA GLU A 230 14.36 -12.26 7.01
C GLU A 230 14.72 -11.73 5.61
N LEU A 231 15.10 -10.46 5.50
CA LEU A 231 15.61 -9.86 4.27
C LEU A 231 17.08 -10.21 3.99
N GLY A 232 17.75 -10.97 4.86
CA GLY A 232 19.15 -11.36 4.72
C GLY A 232 20.13 -10.24 5.06
N ILE A 233 19.68 -9.19 5.75
CA ILE A 233 20.53 -8.10 6.23
C ILE A 233 21.02 -8.50 7.64
N PRO A 234 22.34 -8.78 7.83
CA PRO A 234 22.85 -9.16 9.14
C PRO A 234 22.55 -8.05 10.15
N SER A 235 22.03 -8.42 11.33
CA SER A 235 21.96 -7.47 12.43
C SER A 235 23.36 -6.94 12.71
N LEU A 236 23.57 -5.64 12.56
CA LEU A 236 24.77 -5.01 13.06
C LEU A 236 24.83 -5.34 14.56
N LYS A 237 25.72 -6.25 14.95
CA LYS A 237 26.00 -6.55 16.34
C LYS A 237 26.56 -5.27 16.96
N GLY A 238 25.80 -4.67 17.86
CA GLY A 238 26.28 -3.74 18.87
C GLY A 238 26.93 -2.44 18.37
N VAL A 239 26.18 -1.36 18.34
CA VAL A 239 26.65 -0.07 18.86
C VAL A 239 25.68 0.34 19.95
#